data_ca340977d7c8db78d004b2bf592652b0
#
_entry.id   ca340977d7c8db78d004b2bf592652b0
#
_cell.length_a   1.000
_cell.length_b   1.000
_cell.length_c   1.000
_cell.angle_alpha   90.00
_cell.angle_beta   90.00
_cell.angle_gamma   90.00
#
_symmetry.space_group_name_H-M   'P 1'
#
loop_
_entity.id
_entity.type
_entity.pdbx_description
1 polymer ?
#
loop_
_entity_poly.entity_id
_entity_poly.type
_entity_poly.pdbx_seq_one_letter_code
_entity_poly.pdbx_strand_id
1 'polypeptide(L)'
;MHFVRTFDDVEIHKPKTCYWQLIIKNGMPPTRLARYCCKELKEQGGKDRVKILGIRAEESSKRKGREVVMIDGSPLGRCINLIYHWTEADVWEFIGCNMIEYCSLYDEGFPRLGCIACPQKSAKAQEQDFARWPAYRRAYIKCFELMIEERRRKGLPCRWQTGEEVLFWWLYGNKRNKNQLEMEWEL
;
A
#
# COMPACT_ATOMS: atom_id res chain seq x y z
N MET A 1 -1.22 14.32 2.00
CA MET A 1 0.02 15.13 2.08
C MET A 1 -0.13 16.45 2.83
N HIS A 2 -1.35 16.91 3.09
CA HIS A 2 -1.55 18.17 3.82
C HIS A 2 -1.04 18.08 5.27
N PHE A 3 -1.39 17.02 5.98
CA PHE A 3 -1.02 16.79 7.38
C PHE A 3 0.50 16.82 7.65
N VAL A 4 1.34 16.21 6.80
CA VAL A 4 2.79 16.20 6.98
C VAL A 4 3.43 17.57 6.82
N ARG A 5 2.77 18.52 6.14
CA ARG A 5 3.27 19.88 5.92
C ARG A 5 2.95 20.82 7.07
N THR A 6 2.21 20.39 8.07
CA THR A 6 1.95 21.19 9.29
C THR A 6 3.13 21.15 10.27
N PHE A 7 4.13 20.32 10.02
CA PHE A 7 5.32 20.20 10.85
C PHE A 7 6.56 20.74 10.11
N ASP A 8 7.15 21.79 10.63
CA ASP A 8 8.27 22.52 9.99
C ASP A 8 9.60 21.72 10.00
N ASP A 9 9.73 20.74 10.88
CA ASP A 9 10.93 19.91 11.08
C ASP A 9 10.92 18.58 10.29
N VAL A 10 9.91 18.38 9.42
CA VAL A 10 9.79 17.15 8.64
C VAL A 10 10.51 17.23 7.30
N GLU A 11 11.53 16.40 7.13
CA GLU A 11 12.21 16.21 5.84
C GLU A 11 11.43 15.22 4.96
N ILE A 12 10.98 15.67 3.79
CA ILE A 12 10.24 14.85 2.84
C ILE A 12 11.18 14.22 1.81
N HIS A 13 11.46 12.93 1.96
CA HIS A 13 12.17 12.16 0.96
C HIS A 13 11.27 11.74 -0.19
N LYS A 14 11.60 12.18 -1.41
CA LYS A 14 10.88 11.79 -2.63
C LYS A 14 11.62 10.64 -3.31
N PRO A 15 10.92 9.55 -3.67
CA PRO A 15 11.53 8.47 -4.43
C PRO A 15 11.92 8.95 -5.84
N LYS A 16 12.99 8.37 -6.39
CA LYS A 16 13.48 8.69 -7.76
C LYS A 16 12.51 8.25 -8.86
N THR A 17 11.68 7.24 -8.59
CA THR A 17 10.75 6.64 -9.55
C THR A 17 9.34 6.72 -9.00
N CYS A 18 8.35 7.05 -9.83
CA CYS A 18 6.96 7.05 -9.38
C CYS A 18 6.35 5.64 -9.40
N TYR A 19 5.27 5.46 -8.64
CA TYR A 19 4.57 4.18 -8.51
C TYR A 19 4.12 3.59 -9.85
N TRP A 20 3.59 4.42 -10.74
CA TRP A 20 3.11 4.02 -12.06
C TRP A 20 4.23 3.50 -12.96
N GLN A 21 5.36 4.18 -12.98
CA GLN A 21 6.55 3.74 -13.71
C GLN A 21 7.08 2.40 -13.22
N LEU A 22 6.99 2.13 -11.91
CA LEU A 22 7.39 0.84 -11.35
C LEU A 22 6.50 -0.30 -11.85
N ILE A 23 5.19 -0.09 -11.97
CA ILE A 23 4.27 -1.11 -12.50
C ILE A 23 4.61 -1.44 -13.94
N ILE A 24 4.79 -0.42 -14.79
CA ILE A 24 5.12 -0.59 -16.21
C ILE A 24 6.48 -1.28 -16.36
N LYS A 25 7.49 -0.82 -15.62
CA LYS A 25 8.84 -1.39 -15.64
C LYS A 25 8.86 -2.87 -15.25
N ASN A 26 8.14 -3.23 -14.19
CA ASN A 26 8.09 -4.61 -13.69
C ASN A 26 7.13 -5.50 -14.52
N GLY A 27 6.27 -4.91 -15.37
CA GLY A 27 5.32 -5.64 -16.18
C GLY A 27 4.26 -6.41 -15.38
N MET A 28 4.06 -6.07 -14.12
CA MET A 28 3.14 -6.72 -13.21
C MET A 28 2.75 -5.75 -12.09
N PRO A 29 1.48 -5.66 -11.68
CA PRO A 29 1.10 -4.91 -10.48
C PRO A 29 1.75 -5.50 -9.23
N PRO A 30 2.03 -4.67 -8.20
CA PRO A 30 2.50 -5.19 -6.93
C PRO A 30 1.42 -6.06 -6.28
N THR A 31 1.84 -7.14 -5.64
CA THR A 31 0.95 -8.07 -4.93
C THR A 31 1.32 -8.16 -3.45
N ARG A 32 0.57 -8.96 -2.68
CA ARG A 32 0.92 -9.25 -1.27
C ARG A 32 2.30 -9.88 -1.13
N LEU A 33 2.72 -10.67 -2.11
CA LEU A 33 4.03 -11.35 -2.13
C LEU A 33 5.10 -10.47 -2.78
N ALA A 34 4.80 -9.88 -3.95
CA ALA A 34 5.74 -9.03 -4.69
C ALA A 34 5.58 -7.56 -4.29
N ARG A 35 6.22 -7.16 -3.19
CA ARG A 35 6.12 -5.84 -2.58
C ARG A 35 7.20 -4.86 -3.05
N TYR A 36 7.59 -4.93 -4.32
CA TYR A 36 8.64 -4.06 -4.86
C TYR A 36 8.34 -2.56 -4.66
N CYS A 37 7.07 -2.16 -4.65
CA CYS A 37 6.67 -0.78 -4.40
C CYS A 37 7.08 -0.27 -3.00
N CYS A 38 7.00 -1.10 -1.96
CA CYS A 38 7.46 -0.72 -0.63
C CYS A 38 8.99 -0.54 -0.60
N LYS A 39 9.72 -1.48 -1.19
CA LYS A 39 11.17 -1.44 -1.28
C LYS A 39 11.66 -0.18 -1.99
N GLU A 40 11.06 0.17 -3.12
CA GLU A 40 11.50 1.31 -3.94
C GLU A 40 11.01 2.67 -3.42
N LEU A 41 9.78 2.73 -2.86
CA LEU A 41 9.15 4.01 -2.55
C LEU A 41 9.18 4.38 -1.05
N LYS A 42 9.35 3.41 -0.15
CA LYS A 42 9.25 3.64 1.30
C LYS A 42 10.50 3.24 2.09
N GLU A 43 11.17 2.17 1.69
CA GLU A 43 12.23 1.55 2.50
C GLU A 43 13.61 2.11 2.19
N GLN A 44 13.73 3.09 1.29
CA GLN A 44 15.00 3.70 0.90
C GLN A 44 15.50 4.79 1.87
N GLY A 45 14.61 5.33 2.70
CA GLY A 45 14.95 6.38 3.65
C GLY A 45 15.73 5.88 4.87
N GLY A 46 16.58 6.74 5.44
CA GLY A 46 17.26 6.48 6.71
C GLY A 46 18.29 5.34 6.65
N LYS A 47 18.93 5.10 5.51
CA LYS A 47 20.08 4.21 5.44
C LYS A 47 21.18 4.73 6.39
N ASP A 48 21.87 3.80 7.05
CA ASP A 48 22.96 4.06 7.99
C ASP A 48 22.56 4.86 9.24
N ARG A 49 21.27 5.02 9.49
CA ARG A 49 20.73 5.64 10.72
C ARG A 49 19.98 4.63 11.58
N VAL A 50 19.93 4.87 12.87
CA VAL A 50 18.96 4.20 13.76
C VAL A 50 17.59 4.82 13.50
N LYS A 51 16.61 4.00 13.16
CA LYS A 51 15.24 4.45 12.84
C LYS A 51 14.34 4.27 14.04
N ILE A 52 13.51 5.24 14.31
CA ILE A 52 12.40 5.10 15.25
C ILE A 52 11.16 4.77 14.44
N LEU A 53 10.47 3.69 14.79
CA LEU A 53 9.30 3.20 14.05
C LEU A 53 8.09 3.06 14.99
N GLY A 54 6.92 3.47 14.51
CA GLY A 54 5.64 3.28 15.19
C GLY A 54 5.06 1.87 14.99
N ILE A 55 5.87 0.83 15.13
CA ILE A 55 5.41 -0.56 15.00
C ILE A 55 4.87 -1.04 16.34
N ARG A 56 3.66 -1.62 16.32
CA ARG A 56 3.00 -2.20 17.50
C ARG A 56 2.82 -3.71 17.32
N ALA A 57 2.98 -4.47 18.40
CA ALA A 57 2.81 -5.92 18.41
C ALA A 57 1.39 -6.34 18.00
N GLU A 58 0.39 -5.57 18.40
CA GLU A 58 -1.02 -5.81 18.13
C GLU A 58 -1.39 -5.83 16.65
N GLU A 59 -0.69 -5.09 15.81
CA GLU A 59 -1.06 -4.89 14.40
C GLU A 59 -1.03 -6.17 13.54
N SER A 60 -0.25 -7.17 13.90
CA SER A 60 -0.23 -8.49 13.24
C SER A 60 0.67 -9.49 13.94
N SER A 61 0.41 -10.81 13.74
CA SER A 61 1.26 -11.89 14.24
C SER A 61 2.73 -11.74 13.83
N LYS A 62 3.00 -11.26 12.60
CA LYS A 62 4.36 -10.99 12.12
C LYS A 62 5.04 -9.84 12.88
N ARG A 63 4.27 -8.84 13.35
CA ARG A 63 4.79 -7.74 14.15
C ARG A 63 4.97 -8.13 15.60
N LYS A 64 4.10 -9.00 16.13
CA LYS A 64 4.23 -9.59 17.45
C LYS A 64 5.52 -10.40 17.66
N GLY A 65 6.07 -10.95 16.58
CA GLY A 65 7.36 -11.66 16.62
C GLY A 65 8.60 -10.75 16.44
N ARG A 66 8.45 -9.42 16.52
CA ARG A 66 9.59 -8.49 16.47
C ARG A 66 10.06 -8.14 17.87
N GLU A 67 11.25 -7.54 17.93
CA GLU A 67 11.81 -7.00 19.17
C GLU A 67 11.58 -5.49 19.25
N VAL A 68 11.61 -4.96 20.47
CA VAL A 68 11.55 -3.50 20.72
C VAL A 68 12.76 -2.81 20.08
N VAL A 69 13.96 -3.38 20.24
CA VAL A 69 15.17 -2.91 19.62
C VAL A 69 15.65 -3.95 18.61
N MET A 70 15.70 -3.57 17.35
CA MET A 70 16.22 -4.41 16.26
C MET A 70 17.60 -3.88 15.86
N ILE A 71 18.60 -4.71 16.05
CA ILE A 71 19.99 -4.42 15.65
C ILE A 71 20.23 -5.07 14.28
N ASP A 72 21.36 -5.42 13.88
CA ASP A 72 21.71 -5.89 12.55
C ASP A 72 20.95 -7.14 12.08
N GLY A 73 20.83 -7.32 10.75
CA GLY A 73 20.17 -8.44 10.11
C GLY A 73 18.68 -8.24 9.75
N SER A 74 18.06 -7.14 10.19
CA SER A 74 16.71 -6.78 9.75
C SER A 74 16.74 -6.12 8.36
N PRO A 75 15.77 -6.44 7.48
CA PRO A 75 15.59 -5.70 6.22
C PRO A 75 15.37 -4.19 6.42
N LEU A 76 14.97 -3.80 7.61
CA LEU A 76 14.76 -2.39 7.99
C LEU A 76 16.03 -1.73 8.55
N GLY A 77 17.13 -2.50 8.76
CA GLY A 77 18.33 -2.04 9.45
C GLY A 77 18.07 -1.85 10.95
N ARG A 78 18.95 -1.09 11.61
CA ARG A 78 18.80 -0.79 13.05
C ARG A 78 17.56 0.06 13.29
N CYS A 79 16.67 -0.39 14.16
CA CYS A 79 15.46 0.38 14.50
C CYS A 79 14.99 0.12 15.93
N ILE A 80 14.26 1.10 16.45
CA ILE A 80 13.65 1.08 17.79
C ILE A 80 12.14 1.24 17.59
N ASN A 81 11.35 0.31 18.14
CA ASN A 81 9.90 0.32 18.11
C ASN A 81 9.37 0.88 19.45
N LEU A 82 9.37 2.21 19.60
CA LEU A 82 9.09 2.86 20.89
C LEU A 82 7.71 2.50 21.45
N ILE A 83 6.71 2.36 20.60
CA ILE A 83 5.32 2.06 20.99
C ILE A 83 4.96 0.60 20.74
N TYR A 84 5.95 -0.31 20.78
CA TYR A 84 5.75 -1.73 20.46
C TYR A 84 4.64 -2.41 21.29
N HIS A 85 4.56 -2.09 22.56
CA HIS A 85 3.59 -2.65 23.48
C HIS A 85 2.23 -1.93 23.50
N TRP A 86 2.11 -0.81 22.81
CA TRP A 86 0.88 -0.05 22.80
C TRP A 86 -0.21 -0.76 22.01
N THR A 87 -1.43 -0.69 22.56
CA THR A 87 -2.65 -1.08 21.87
C THR A 87 -3.16 0.06 20.97
N GLU A 88 -4.16 -0.20 20.17
CA GLU A 88 -4.84 0.86 19.41
C GLU A 88 -5.53 1.87 20.34
N ALA A 89 -6.08 1.38 21.45
CA ALA A 89 -6.67 2.23 22.47
C ALA A 89 -5.64 3.19 23.09
N ASP A 90 -4.45 2.70 23.45
CA ASP A 90 -3.37 3.53 24.01
C ASP A 90 -2.95 4.64 23.03
N VAL A 91 -2.92 4.34 21.73
CA VAL A 91 -2.58 5.35 20.70
C VAL A 91 -3.64 6.45 20.67
N TRP A 92 -4.94 6.08 20.68
CA TRP A 92 -6.01 7.07 20.63
C TRP A 92 -6.14 7.86 21.93
N GLU A 93 -5.92 7.22 23.07
CA GLU A 93 -5.85 7.90 24.37
C GLU A 93 -4.72 8.94 24.39
N PHE A 94 -3.52 8.55 23.93
CA PHE A 94 -2.39 9.46 23.86
C PHE A 94 -2.66 10.66 22.94
N ILE A 95 -3.25 10.42 21.78
CA ILE A 95 -3.64 11.48 20.82
C ILE A 95 -4.64 12.44 21.47
N GLY A 96 -5.68 11.91 22.15
CA GLY A 96 -6.71 12.71 22.80
C GLY A 96 -6.19 13.52 23.99
N CYS A 97 -5.44 12.87 24.90
CA CYS A 97 -4.88 13.54 26.09
C CYS A 97 -3.89 14.66 25.74
N ASN A 98 -3.17 14.52 24.64
CA ASN A 98 -2.19 15.51 24.18
C ASN A 98 -2.72 16.46 23.10
N MET A 99 -4.01 16.37 22.75
CA MET A 99 -4.66 17.19 21.71
C MET A 99 -3.87 17.19 20.38
N ILE A 100 -3.34 16.04 19.99
CA ILE A 100 -2.55 15.90 18.77
C ILE A 100 -3.48 15.87 17.57
N GLU A 101 -3.21 16.70 16.58
CA GLU A 101 -3.92 16.65 15.30
C GLU A 101 -3.69 15.31 14.59
N TYR A 102 -4.76 14.74 14.04
CA TYR A 102 -4.70 13.51 13.27
C TYR A 102 -5.44 13.66 11.92
N CYS A 103 -5.24 12.71 11.03
CA CYS A 103 -5.85 12.76 9.70
C CYS A 103 -7.36 12.53 9.76
N SER A 104 -8.15 13.45 9.22
CA SER A 104 -9.63 13.40 9.20
C SER A 104 -10.23 12.17 8.51
N LEU A 105 -9.43 11.42 7.72
CA LEU A 105 -9.89 10.16 7.13
C LEU A 105 -10.27 9.10 8.18
N TYR A 106 -9.74 9.20 9.41
CA TYR A 106 -10.19 8.34 10.50
C TYR A 106 -11.64 8.62 10.87
N ASP A 107 -12.06 9.89 10.82
CA ASP A 107 -13.45 10.31 11.08
C ASP A 107 -14.39 9.89 9.94
N GLU A 108 -13.86 9.74 8.71
CA GLU A 108 -14.58 9.16 7.56
C GLU A 108 -14.71 7.62 7.63
N GLY A 109 -14.27 6.98 8.71
CA GLY A 109 -14.37 5.53 8.93
C GLY A 109 -13.27 4.69 8.27
N PHE A 110 -12.13 5.28 7.93
CA PHE A 110 -10.95 4.52 7.51
C PHE A 110 -10.21 3.99 8.74
N PRO A 111 -10.26 2.68 9.04
CA PRO A 111 -9.63 2.14 10.25
C PRO A 111 -8.09 2.16 10.15
N ARG A 112 -7.56 2.26 8.95
CA ARG A 112 -6.13 2.28 8.70
C ARG A 112 -5.79 3.10 7.46
N LEU A 113 -4.90 4.05 7.62
CA LEU A 113 -4.39 4.85 6.51
C LEU A 113 -3.17 4.22 5.86
N GLY A 114 -3.03 4.45 4.56
CA GLY A 114 -1.90 3.94 3.77
C GLY A 114 -2.03 4.31 2.30
N CYS A 115 -1.33 3.57 1.44
CA CYS A 115 -1.46 3.77 0.00
C CYS A 115 -2.90 3.47 -0.46
N ILE A 116 -3.44 4.30 -1.36
CA ILE A 116 -4.73 4.05 -2.01
C ILE A 116 -4.64 2.73 -2.77
N ALA A 117 -5.62 1.86 -2.56
CA ALA A 117 -5.69 0.52 -3.13
C ALA A 117 -4.43 -0.34 -2.89
N CYS A 118 -3.79 -0.22 -1.71
CA CYS A 118 -2.63 -1.06 -1.37
C CYS A 118 -2.98 -2.56 -1.44
N PRO A 119 -2.17 -3.40 -2.11
CA PRO A 119 -2.44 -4.84 -2.23
C PRO A 119 -2.41 -5.60 -0.89
N GLN A 120 -1.97 -4.96 0.21
CA GLN A 120 -2.08 -5.51 1.56
C GLN A 120 -3.48 -5.36 2.16
N LYS A 121 -4.31 -4.48 1.61
CA LYS A 121 -5.72 -4.33 2.00
C LYS A 121 -6.56 -5.49 1.47
N SER A 122 -7.75 -5.71 2.05
CA SER A 122 -8.75 -6.58 1.45
C SER A 122 -9.34 -5.94 0.18
N ALA A 123 -9.94 -6.75 -0.70
CA ALA A 123 -10.63 -6.24 -1.89
C ALA A 123 -11.68 -5.19 -1.52
N LYS A 124 -12.50 -5.46 -0.50
CA LYS A 124 -13.50 -4.50 0.01
C LYS A 124 -12.89 -3.16 0.40
N ALA A 125 -11.74 -3.16 1.09
CA ALA A 125 -11.06 -1.93 1.49
C ALA A 125 -10.39 -1.21 0.31
N GLN A 126 -9.95 -1.93 -0.72
CA GLN A 126 -9.46 -1.33 -1.97
C GLN A 126 -10.62 -0.71 -2.77
N GLU A 127 -11.80 -1.33 -2.79
CA GLU A 127 -13.01 -0.76 -3.40
C GLU A 127 -13.48 0.50 -2.67
N GLN A 128 -13.42 0.53 -1.33
CA GLN A 128 -13.70 1.72 -0.54
C GLN A 128 -12.74 2.86 -0.90
N ASP A 129 -11.44 2.56 -1.06
CA ASP A 129 -10.48 3.54 -1.55
C ASP A 129 -10.87 4.08 -2.94
N PHE A 130 -11.26 3.21 -3.87
CA PHE A 130 -11.65 3.63 -5.22
C PHE A 130 -12.98 4.39 -5.27
N ALA A 131 -13.91 4.08 -4.38
CA ALA A 131 -15.14 4.87 -4.23
C ALA A 131 -14.84 6.28 -3.74
N ARG A 132 -13.94 6.41 -2.76
CA ARG A 132 -13.52 7.71 -2.22
C ARG A 132 -12.66 8.50 -3.19
N TRP A 133 -11.83 7.83 -4.00
CA TRP A 133 -10.92 8.43 -4.96
C TRP A 133 -11.05 7.81 -6.37
N PRO A 134 -12.15 8.07 -7.10
CA PRO A 134 -12.40 7.44 -8.40
C PRO A 134 -11.35 7.79 -9.48
N ALA A 135 -10.68 8.94 -9.34
CA ALA A 135 -9.57 9.30 -10.23
C ALA A 135 -8.41 8.31 -10.14
N TYR A 136 -8.14 7.76 -8.95
CA TYR A 136 -7.12 6.73 -8.81
C TYR A 136 -7.51 5.41 -9.48
N ARG A 137 -8.79 5.01 -9.43
CA ARG A 137 -9.26 3.83 -10.17
C ARG A 137 -8.95 3.96 -11.65
N ARG A 138 -9.30 5.11 -12.25
CA ARG A 138 -8.99 5.39 -13.67
C ARG A 138 -7.48 5.39 -13.95
N ALA A 139 -6.68 5.97 -13.06
CA ALA A 139 -5.23 5.98 -13.20
C ALA A 139 -4.61 4.56 -13.13
N TYR A 140 -5.14 3.68 -12.28
CA TYR A 140 -4.74 2.27 -12.22
C TYR A 140 -5.06 1.55 -13.53
N ILE A 141 -6.28 1.68 -14.06
CA ILE A 141 -6.68 1.07 -15.34
C ILE A 141 -5.73 1.54 -16.45
N LYS A 142 -5.52 2.85 -16.58
CA LYS A 142 -4.62 3.41 -17.58
C LYS A 142 -3.19 2.92 -17.44
N CYS A 143 -2.69 2.83 -16.22
CA CYS A 143 -1.35 2.28 -15.95
C CYS A 143 -1.25 0.80 -16.35
N PHE A 144 -2.29 0.02 -16.12
CA PHE A 144 -2.32 -1.39 -16.49
C PHE A 144 -2.40 -1.58 -18.00
N GLU A 145 -3.10 -0.71 -18.73
CA GLU A 145 -3.05 -0.69 -20.20
C GLU A 145 -1.63 -0.46 -20.71
N LEU A 146 -0.96 0.59 -20.22
CA LEU A 146 0.43 0.87 -20.58
C LEU A 146 1.38 -0.28 -20.20
N MET A 147 1.13 -0.95 -19.09
CA MET A 147 1.88 -2.14 -18.70
C MET A 147 1.68 -3.29 -19.69
N ILE A 148 0.45 -3.53 -20.17
CA ILE A 148 0.14 -4.55 -21.18
C ILE A 148 0.86 -4.23 -22.49
N GLU A 149 0.77 -2.98 -22.96
CA GLU A 149 1.47 -2.51 -24.15
C GLU A 149 2.99 -2.74 -24.06
N GLU A 150 3.59 -2.38 -22.93
CA GLU A 150 5.01 -2.58 -22.70
C GLU A 150 5.42 -4.05 -22.66
N ARG A 151 4.57 -4.94 -22.10
CA ARG A 151 4.79 -6.39 -22.18
C ARG A 151 4.75 -6.90 -23.61
N ARG A 152 3.76 -6.46 -24.41
CA ARG A 152 3.66 -6.82 -25.83
C ARG A 152 4.87 -6.33 -26.62
N ARG A 153 5.29 -5.09 -26.39
CA ARG A 153 6.49 -4.50 -27.01
C ARG A 153 7.76 -5.31 -26.74
N LYS A 154 7.88 -5.88 -25.53
CA LYS A 154 9.00 -6.73 -25.12
C LYS A 154 8.86 -8.21 -25.53
N GLY A 155 7.81 -8.59 -26.24
CA GLY A 155 7.53 -10.00 -26.59
C GLY A 155 7.23 -10.88 -25.39
N LEU A 156 6.84 -10.31 -24.25
CA LEU A 156 6.54 -11.07 -23.04
C LEU A 156 5.10 -11.58 -23.08
N PRO A 157 4.84 -12.83 -22.63
CA PRO A 157 3.50 -13.37 -22.59
C PRO A 157 2.60 -12.51 -21.71
N CYS A 158 1.40 -12.20 -22.20
CA CYS A 158 0.40 -11.42 -21.51
C CYS A 158 -0.97 -12.09 -21.64
N ARG A 159 -1.56 -12.46 -20.52
CA ARG A 159 -2.90 -13.11 -20.49
C ARG A 159 -4.06 -12.10 -20.51
N TRP A 160 -3.77 -10.83 -20.20
CA TRP A 160 -4.78 -9.78 -20.14
C TRP A 160 -4.83 -9.00 -21.44
N GLN A 161 -6.06 -8.61 -21.83
CA GLN A 161 -6.31 -7.80 -23.00
C GLN A 161 -6.50 -6.33 -22.62
N THR A 162 -7.11 -6.04 -21.46
CA THR A 162 -7.46 -4.71 -21.00
C THR A 162 -6.92 -4.40 -19.61
N GLY A 163 -6.79 -3.11 -19.29
CA GLY A 163 -6.43 -2.65 -17.94
C GLY A 163 -7.48 -3.01 -16.89
N GLU A 164 -8.74 -3.12 -17.28
CA GLU A 164 -9.84 -3.53 -16.39
C GLU A 164 -9.71 -5.00 -15.98
N GLU A 165 -9.35 -5.88 -16.90
CA GLU A 165 -9.08 -7.29 -16.58
C GLU A 165 -7.93 -7.43 -15.57
N VAL A 166 -6.87 -6.61 -15.72
CA VAL A 166 -5.78 -6.59 -14.75
C VAL A 166 -6.27 -6.09 -13.40
N LEU A 167 -7.06 -5.02 -13.37
CA LEU A 167 -7.60 -4.47 -12.13
C LEU A 167 -8.48 -5.49 -11.42
N PHE A 168 -9.36 -6.16 -12.16
CA PHE A 168 -10.23 -7.21 -11.60
C PHE A 168 -9.39 -8.36 -11.01
N TRP A 169 -8.43 -8.87 -11.77
CA TRP A 169 -7.52 -9.91 -11.26
C TRP A 169 -6.73 -9.44 -10.03
N TRP A 170 -6.31 -8.19 -10.02
CA TRP A 170 -5.52 -7.64 -8.94
C TRP A 170 -6.32 -7.52 -7.63
N LEU A 171 -7.60 -7.19 -7.72
CA LEU A 171 -8.51 -7.08 -6.58
C LEU A 171 -8.94 -8.46 -6.05
N TYR A 172 -9.33 -9.37 -6.95
CA TYR A 172 -10.04 -10.60 -6.60
C TYR A 172 -9.24 -11.89 -6.85
N GLY A 173 -8.08 -11.79 -7.47
CA GLY A 173 -7.27 -12.94 -7.86
C GLY A 173 -7.87 -13.72 -9.02
N ASN A 174 -7.63 -15.03 -9.03
CA ASN A 174 -8.17 -15.92 -10.05
C ASN A 174 -9.60 -16.41 -9.74
N LYS A 175 -10.29 -15.82 -8.79
CA LYS A 175 -11.69 -16.16 -8.54
C LYS A 175 -12.50 -15.62 -9.72
N ARG A 176 -12.86 -16.50 -10.65
CA ARG A 176 -13.89 -16.22 -11.65
C ARG A 176 -15.15 -15.85 -10.90
N ASN A 177 -15.67 -14.67 -11.20
CA ASN A 177 -16.94 -14.25 -10.63
C ASN A 177 -18.02 -15.18 -11.19
N LYS A 178 -18.74 -15.90 -10.33
CA LYS A 178 -19.87 -16.76 -10.78
C LYS A 178 -20.85 -15.97 -11.64
N ASN A 179 -21.04 -14.69 -11.35
CA ASN A 179 -21.95 -13.80 -12.09
C ASN A 179 -21.45 -13.44 -13.50
N GLN A 180 -20.15 -13.54 -13.82
CA GLN A 180 -19.66 -13.36 -15.19
C GLN A 180 -19.91 -14.58 -16.06
N LEU A 181 -19.97 -15.77 -15.47
CA LEU A 181 -20.35 -16.99 -16.20
C LEU A 181 -21.83 -17.00 -16.57
N GLU A 182 -22.70 -16.37 -15.78
CA GLU A 182 -24.14 -16.27 -16.09
C GLU A 182 -24.39 -15.28 -17.23
N MET A 183 -23.63 -14.21 -17.39
CA MET A 183 -23.77 -13.25 -18.50
C MET A 183 -23.24 -13.78 -19.85
N GLU A 184 -22.31 -14.74 -19.85
CA GLU A 184 -21.82 -15.36 -21.09
C GLU A 184 -22.76 -16.43 -21.67
N TRP A 185 -23.78 -16.85 -20.93
CA TRP A 185 -24.78 -17.85 -21.37
C TRP A 185 -26.10 -17.23 -21.82
N GLU A 186 -26.28 -15.90 -21.72
CA GLU A 186 -27.48 -15.17 -22.18
C GLU A 186 -27.28 -14.43 -23.51
N LEU A 187 -26.19 -14.67 -24.24
CA LEU A 187 -25.88 -14.19 -25.58
C LEU A 187 -25.74 -15.39 -26.54
#